data_2dbf69bd164d53a866d22b5d35d1a13c
#
_entry.id   2dbf69bd164d53a866d22b5d35d1a13c
#
_cell.length_a   1.000
_cell.length_b   1.000
_cell.length_c   1.000
_cell.angle_alpha   90.00
_cell.angle_beta   90.00
_cell.angle_gamma   90.00
#
_symmetry.space_group_name_H-M   'P 1'
#
loop_
_entity.id
_entity.type
_entity.pdbx_description
1 polymer ?
#
loop_
_entity_poly.entity_id
_entity_poly.type
_entity_poly.pdbx_seq_one_letter_code
_entity_poly.pdbx_strand_id
1 'polypeptide(L)'
;FVRSFFREEIFPYLAPVPVSKDKVISFLRDNRLYLAVRLHLKGAPVGSPNRIQYFVMKLPYSKVPRFIQLPKVGKDYYLMFIEDIIKANLDTIFPGYEVDSSYCIKISRDADILIDDAANTSEIIEQVKKKVKKRKIGAVCRFVYDRAMPQDFLDFLVDAYRIDRRELVPGDKHLNMEDLRHLPNPNQSVRPIKKPQPMKLTCLDERES
;
A
#
# COMPACT_ATOMS: atom_id res chain seq x y z
N PHE A 1 -22.14 -12.21 -0.46
CA PHE A 1 -21.37 -11.58 0.61
C PHE A 1 -20.29 -10.63 0.07
N VAL A 2 -19.30 -11.07 -0.73
CA VAL A 2 -18.15 -10.26 -1.15
C VAL A 2 -18.57 -8.96 -1.86
N ARG A 3 -19.52 -9.03 -2.81
CA ARG A 3 -20.01 -7.83 -3.54
C ARG A 3 -20.78 -6.85 -2.63
N SER A 4 -21.61 -7.36 -1.72
CA SER A 4 -22.35 -6.54 -0.75
C SER A 4 -21.38 -5.86 0.20
N PHE A 5 -20.51 -6.63 0.82
CA PHE A 5 -19.46 -6.13 1.70
C PHE A 5 -18.56 -5.08 1.02
N PHE A 6 -18.18 -5.32 -0.25
CA PHE A 6 -17.43 -4.34 -1.01
C PHE A 6 -18.19 -3.00 -1.14
N ARG A 7 -19.46 -3.04 -1.53
CA ARG A 7 -20.25 -1.83 -1.75
C ARG A 7 -20.50 -1.04 -0.46
N GLU A 8 -20.76 -1.74 0.63
CA GLU A 8 -21.16 -1.13 1.90
C GLU A 8 -19.95 -0.67 2.72
N GLU A 9 -18.90 -1.49 2.79
CA GLU A 9 -17.80 -1.31 3.73
C GLU A 9 -16.49 -0.82 3.11
N ILE A 10 -16.26 -1.06 1.81
CA ILE A 10 -14.97 -0.73 1.16
C ILE A 10 -15.11 0.43 0.20
N PHE A 11 -16.08 0.37 -0.70
CA PHE A 11 -16.25 1.31 -1.80
C PHE A 11 -16.30 2.78 -1.36
N PRO A 12 -16.99 3.17 -0.26
CA PRO A 12 -17.03 4.57 0.19
C PRO A 12 -15.67 5.17 0.55
N TYR A 13 -14.66 4.35 0.81
CA TYR A 13 -13.33 4.79 1.18
C TYR A 13 -12.32 4.76 0.03
N LEU A 14 -12.74 4.36 -1.16
CA LEU A 14 -11.86 4.31 -2.33
C LEU A 14 -11.88 5.63 -3.07
N ALA A 15 -10.71 6.14 -3.36
CA ALA A 15 -10.50 7.35 -4.15
C ALA A 15 -9.45 7.07 -5.23
N PRO A 16 -9.85 6.57 -6.41
CA PRO A 16 -8.93 6.37 -7.51
C PRO A 16 -8.43 7.71 -8.05
N VAL A 17 -7.13 7.82 -8.28
CA VAL A 17 -6.49 9.02 -8.82
C VAL A 17 -5.81 8.66 -10.13
N PRO A 18 -6.07 9.41 -11.21
CA PRO A 18 -5.41 9.19 -12.48
C PRO A 18 -3.91 9.50 -12.37
N VAL A 19 -3.09 8.66 -12.98
CA VAL A 19 -1.63 8.83 -13.06
C VAL A 19 -1.29 9.47 -14.39
N SER A 20 -0.56 10.58 -14.34
CA SER A 20 -0.07 11.30 -15.53
C SER A 20 1.41 11.61 -15.34
N LYS A 21 2.20 11.50 -16.42
CA LYS A 21 3.62 11.84 -16.41
C LYS A 21 3.89 13.33 -16.13
N ASP A 22 2.91 14.19 -16.40
CA ASP A 22 3.05 15.64 -16.29
C ASP A 22 2.69 16.20 -14.91
N LYS A 23 2.06 15.41 -14.06
CA LYS A 23 1.67 15.85 -12.71
C LYS A 23 2.58 15.25 -11.67
N VAL A 24 3.22 16.12 -10.88
CA VAL A 24 4.01 15.70 -9.73
C VAL A 24 3.09 14.98 -8.74
N ILE A 25 3.31 13.69 -8.59
CA ILE A 25 2.45 12.84 -7.76
C ILE A 25 2.94 12.88 -6.32
N SER A 26 2.57 13.92 -5.62
CA SER A 26 2.86 14.07 -4.19
C SER A 26 1.90 13.29 -3.29
N PHE A 27 0.87 12.64 -3.85
CA PHE A 27 -0.18 12.01 -3.04
C PHE A 27 0.17 10.62 -2.52
N LEU A 28 1.17 9.93 -3.07
CA LEU A 28 1.63 8.65 -2.53
C LEU A 28 2.36 8.90 -1.20
N ARG A 29 1.67 8.54 -0.13
CA ARG A 29 2.20 8.67 1.23
C ARG A 29 3.22 7.57 1.51
N ASP A 30 4.22 7.92 2.31
CA ASP A 30 5.23 7.00 2.77
C ASP A 30 4.61 5.77 3.46
N ASN A 31 5.23 4.61 3.19
CA ASN A 31 4.93 3.33 3.82
C ASN A 31 3.45 2.90 3.75
N ARG A 32 2.75 3.24 2.66
CA ARG A 32 1.35 2.83 2.42
C ARG A 32 1.25 1.95 1.20
N LEU A 33 0.28 1.04 1.25
CA LEU A 33 -0.06 0.18 0.11
C LEU A 33 -1.08 0.87 -0.80
N TYR A 34 -0.84 0.70 -2.08
CA TYR A 34 -1.70 1.19 -3.15
C TYR A 34 -1.99 0.07 -4.15
N LEU A 35 -3.08 0.20 -4.86
CA LEU A 35 -3.39 -0.60 -6.03
C LEU A 35 -3.21 0.27 -7.27
N ALA A 36 -2.29 -0.11 -8.14
CA ALA A 36 -2.12 0.47 -9.47
C ALA A 36 -2.98 -0.32 -10.45
N VAL A 37 -3.75 0.38 -11.29
CA VAL A 37 -4.71 -0.22 -12.23
C VAL A 37 -4.48 0.36 -13.61
N ARG A 38 -4.39 -0.53 -14.60
CA ARG A 38 -4.38 -0.18 -16.01
C ARG A 38 -5.75 -0.48 -16.62
N LEU A 39 -6.28 0.49 -17.35
CA LEU A 39 -7.63 0.45 -17.89
C LEU A 39 -7.61 0.78 -19.38
N HIS A 40 -8.53 0.19 -20.11
CA HIS A 40 -8.86 0.58 -21.46
C HIS A 40 -10.20 1.32 -21.51
N LEU A 41 -10.22 2.51 -22.08
CA LEU A 41 -11.48 3.25 -22.28
C LEU A 41 -12.32 2.51 -23.31
N LYS A 42 -13.54 2.12 -22.92
CA LYS A 42 -14.50 1.44 -23.81
C LYS A 42 -14.87 2.36 -24.98
N GLY A 43 -14.91 1.78 -26.18
CA GLY A 43 -15.25 2.52 -27.40
C GLY A 43 -14.12 3.40 -27.98
N ALA A 44 -12.97 3.51 -27.32
CA ALA A 44 -11.84 4.23 -27.90
C ALA A 44 -11.17 3.39 -29.01
N PRO A 45 -10.81 4.00 -30.17
CA PRO A 45 -10.15 3.30 -31.25
C PRO A 45 -8.80 2.69 -30.80
N VAL A 46 -8.44 1.57 -31.40
CA VAL A 46 -7.12 0.94 -31.20
C VAL A 46 -6.04 1.92 -31.67
N GLY A 47 -5.03 2.16 -30.82
CA GLY A 47 -3.95 3.12 -31.12
C GLY A 47 -4.25 4.57 -30.69
N SER A 48 -5.45 4.86 -30.19
CA SER A 48 -5.74 6.17 -29.61
C SER A 48 -4.86 6.42 -28.36
N PRO A 49 -4.21 7.59 -28.24
CA PRO A 49 -3.35 7.92 -27.08
C PRO A 49 -4.10 7.92 -25.74
N ASN A 50 -5.41 8.13 -25.77
CA ASN A 50 -6.25 8.16 -24.56
C ASN A 50 -6.91 6.80 -24.23
N ARG A 51 -6.62 5.75 -25.03
CA ARG A 51 -7.25 4.44 -24.80
C ARG A 51 -6.76 3.79 -23.52
N ILE A 52 -5.46 3.86 -23.23
CA ILE A 52 -4.86 3.29 -22.03
C ILE A 52 -4.77 4.36 -20.98
N GLN A 53 -5.33 4.07 -19.81
CA GLN A 53 -5.29 4.97 -18.66
C GLN A 53 -4.81 4.22 -17.43
N TYR A 54 -4.08 4.94 -16.60
CA TYR A 54 -3.54 4.40 -15.36
C TYR A 54 -4.12 5.13 -14.17
N PHE A 55 -4.50 4.38 -13.17
CA PHE A 55 -4.99 4.91 -11.90
C PHE A 55 -4.24 4.28 -10.75
N VAL A 56 -4.14 5.01 -9.66
CA VAL A 56 -3.66 4.48 -8.39
C VAL A 56 -4.65 4.83 -7.30
N MET A 57 -4.97 3.86 -6.46
CA MET A 57 -5.84 4.07 -5.30
C MET A 57 -5.17 3.55 -4.04
N LYS A 58 -5.32 4.31 -2.96
CA LYS A 58 -4.85 3.90 -1.64
C LYS A 58 -5.76 2.82 -1.07
N LEU A 59 -5.17 1.77 -0.52
CA LEU A 59 -5.93 0.75 0.19
C LEU A 59 -6.39 1.26 1.57
N PRO A 60 -7.68 1.07 1.97
CA PRO A 60 -8.27 1.73 3.12
C PRO A 60 -8.02 1.02 4.45
N TYR A 61 -6.82 0.52 4.74
CA TYR A 61 -6.50 -0.24 5.97
C TYR A 61 -6.76 0.49 7.28
N SER A 62 -6.91 1.81 7.26
CA SER A 62 -7.25 2.57 8.45
C SER A 62 -8.74 2.53 8.80
N LYS A 63 -9.56 2.01 7.90
CA LYS A 63 -11.03 1.97 8.02
C LYS A 63 -11.57 0.55 8.00
N VAL A 64 -10.97 -0.31 7.17
CA VAL A 64 -11.40 -1.69 6.97
C VAL A 64 -10.21 -2.61 7.26
N PRO A 65 -10.38 -3.71 8.00
CA PRO A 65 -9.32 -4.68 8.23
C PRO A 65 -8.73 -5.21 6.91
N ARG A 66 -7.45 -5.55 6.90
CA ARG A 66 -6.81 -6.12 5.71
C ARG A 66 -7.29 -7.52 5.40
N PHE A 67 -7.62 -8.30 6.44
CA PHE A 67 -8.09 -9.68 6.33
C PHE A 67 -9.57 -9.73 6.66
N ILE A 68 -10.36 -10.08 5.69
CA ILE A 68 -11.80 -10.18 5.82
C ILE A 68 -12.17 -11.64 5.99
N GLN A 69 -12.84 -11.94 7.09
CA GLN A 69 -13.40 -13.27 7.33
C GLN A 69 -14.69 -13.42 6.52
N LEU A 70 -14.69 -14.39 5.62
CA LEU A 70 -15.87 -14.73 4.83
C LEU A 70 -16.84 -15.61 5.64
N PRO A 71 -18.12 -15.70 5.24
CA PRO A 71 -19.05 -16.65 5.82
C PRO A 71 -18.50 -18.06 5.75
N LYS A 72 -18.71 -18.81 6.83
CA LYS A 72 -18.28 -20.20 6.96
C LYS A 72 -19.02 -21.07 5.97
N VAL A 73 -18.30 -21.98 5.31
CA VAL A 73 -18.89 -23.00 4.44
C VAL A 73 -18.62 -24.39 5.03
N GLY A 74 -19.65 -25.04 5.51
CA GLY A 74 -19.50 -26.30 6.21
C GLY A 74 -18.65 -26.15 7.48
N LYS A 75 -17.52 -26.86 7.54
CA LYS A 75 -16.55 -26.75 8.65
C LYS A 75 -15.39 -25.82 8.40
N ASP A 76 -15.29 -25.27 7.18
CA ASP A 76 -14.13 -24.52 6.74
C ASP A 76 -14.30 -23.01 6.96
N TYR A 77 -13.21 -22.35 7.31
CA TYR A 77 -13.12 -20.92 7.49
C TYR A 77 -12.31 -20.33 6.34
N TYR A 78 -12.78 -19.21 5.82
CA TYR A 78 -12.15 -18.52 4.71
C TYR A 78 -11.78 -17.11 5.10
N LEU A 79 -10.57 -16.72 4.72
CA LEU A 79 -10.08 -15.33 4.86
C LEU A 79 -9.72 -14.82 3.48
N MET A 80 -10.02 -13.56 3.23
CA MET A 80 -9.71 -12.90 1.98
C MET A 80 -9.00 -11.58 2.24
N PHE A 81 -7.99 -11.28 1.46
CA PHE A 81 -7.35 -9.98 1.50
C PHE A 81 -8.26 -8.89 0.92
N ILE A 82 -8.29 -7.71 1.55
CA ILE A 82 -9.08 -6.57 1.06
C ILE A 82 -8.68 -6.18 -0.37
N GLU A 83 -7.39 -6.27 -0.72
CA GLU A 83 -6.91 -6.03 -2.08
C GLU A 83 -7.52 -6.97 -3.12
N ASP A 84 -7.75 -8.23 -2.77
CA ASP A 84 -8.41 -9.19 -3.67
C ASP A 84 -9.91 -8.90 -3.83
N ILE A 85 -10.56 -8.46 -2.75
CA ILE A 85 -11.96 -7.99 -2.81
C ILE A 85 -12.07 -6.77 -3.73
N ILE A 86 -11.14 -5.82 -3.63
CA ILE A 86 -11.12 -4.63 -4.48
C ILE A 86 -10.85 -5.01 -5.94
N LYS A 87 -9.85 -5.87 -6.19
CA LYS A 87 -9.54 -6.38 -7.54
C LYS A 87 -10.73 -7.08 -8.20
N ALA A 88 -11.51 -7.84 -7.44
CA ALA A 88 -12.70 -8.53 -7.93
C ALA A 88 -13.89 -7.60 -8.25
N ASN A 89 -13.82 -6.32 -7.88
CA ASN A 89 -14.90 -5.34 -8.07
C ASN A 89 -14.41 -4.06 -8.81
N LEU A 90 -13.32 -4.14 -9.57
CA LEU A 90 -12.76 -3.01 -10.31
C LEU A 90 -13.73 -2.47 -11.38
N ASP A 91 -14.55 -3.33 -11.95
CA ASP A 91 -15.62 -2.98 -12.88
C ASP A 91 -16.63 -2.01 -12.27
N THR A 92 -16.93 -2.16 -10.99
CA THR A 92 -17.82 -1.25 -10.24
C THR A 92 -17.14 0.09 -9.95
N ILE A 93 -15.82 0.09 -9.73
CA ILE A 93 -15.05 1.31 -9.44
C ILE A 93 -14.86 2.15 -10.70
N PHE A 94 -14.70 1.49 -11.86
CA PHE A 94 -14.37 2.12 -13.13
C PHE A 94 -15.45 1.86 -14.21
N PRO A 95 -16.66 2.38 -14.03
CA PRO A 95 -17.69 2.26 -15.06
C PRO A 95 -17.24 2.96 -16.36
N GLY A 96 -17.45 2.30 -17.50
CA GLY A 96 -17.00 2.82 -18.80
C GLY A 96 -15.60 2.41 -19.23
N TYR A 97 -14.87 1.68 -18.37
CA TYR A 97 -13.58 1.11 -18.68
C TYR A 97 -13.63 -0.41 -18.72
N GLU A 98 -12.66 -0.99 -19.43
CA GLU A 98 -12.29 -2.40 -19.34
C GLU A 98 -11.01 -2.51 -18.53
N VAL A 99 -11.03 -3.35 -17.50
CA VAL A 99 -9.86 -3.57 -16.65
C VAL A 99 -8.87 -4.47 -17.37
N ASP A 100 -7.69 -3.96 -17.66
CA ASP A 100 -6.60 -4.73 -18.25
C ASP A 100 -5.84 -5.49 -17.15
N SER A 101 -5.33 -4.78 -16.18
CA SER A 101 -4.52 -5.38 -15.12
C SER A 101 -4.45 -4.50 -13.87
N SER A 102 -4.14 -5.13 -12.73
CA SER A 102 -4.00 -4.41 -11.46
C SER A 102 -2.97 -5.07 -10.54
N TYR A 103 -2.12 -4.24 -9.92
CA TYR A 103 -0.98 -4.69 -9.12
C TYR A 103 -0.85 -3.88 -7.84
N CYS A 104 -0.43 -4.53 -6.75
CA CYS A 104 -0.10 -3.84 -5.52
C CYS A 104 1.26 -3.16 -5.63
N ILE A 105 1.35 -1.95 -5.13
CA ILE A 105 2.59 -1.18 -5.02
C ILE A 105 2.72 -0.56 -3.63
N LYS A 106 3.96 -0.38 -3.19
CA LYS A 106 4.28 0.31 -1.94
C LYS A 106 5.47 1.22 -2.16
N ILE A 107 5.37 2.44 -1.66
CA ILE A 107 6.45 3.41 -1.75
C ILE A 107 6.99 3.70 -0.36
N SER A 108 8.31 3.77 -0.23
CA SER A 108 8.98 4.31 0.94
C SER A 108 9.79 5.52 0.52
N ARG A 109 9.77 6.56 1.36
CA ARG A 109 10.46 7.82 1.10
C ARG A 109 11.52 8.04 2.15
N ASP A 110 12.63 8.62 1.74
CA ASP A 110 13.69 8.98 2.65
C ASP A 110 13.21 10.04 3.64
N ALA A 111 13.59 9.83 4.88
CA ALA A 111 13.23 10.67 6.01
C ALA A 111 14.46 11.24 6.71
N ASP A 112 15.59 11.35 6.00
CA ASP A 112 16.83 11.90 6.59
C ASP A 112 16.58 13.28 7.17
N ILE A 113 16.61 13.31 8.49
CA ILE A 113 16.62 14.52 9.29
C ILE A 113 18.10 14.83 9.55
N LEU A 114 18.73 15.52 8.63
CA LEU A 114 19.98 16.20 8.95
C LEU A 114 19.61 17.31 9.95
N ILE A 115 19.84 17.06 11.21
CA ILE A 115 19.81 18.09 12.25
C ILE A 115 21.17 18.78 12.17
N ASP A 116 21.16 20.06 11.90
CA ASP A 116 22.36 20.89 11.98
C ASP A 116 22.65 21.08 13.48
N ASP A 117 23.72 20.48 14.00
CA ASP A 117 24.08 20.48 15.41
C ASP A 117 24.34 21.89 15.99
N ALA A 118 24.35 22.91 15.13
CA ALA A 118 24.57 24.31 15.48
C ALA A 118 23.29 25.16 15.69
N ALA A 119 22.10 24.55 15.52
CA ALA A 119 20.85 25.32 15.56
C ALA A 119 20.24 25.41 16.96
N ASN A 120 19.73 26.60 17.34
CA ASN A 120 18.99 26.82 18.58
C ASN A 120 17.69 26.00 18.61
N THR A 121 17.21 25.65 19.83
CA THR A 121 16.05 24.75 20.04
C THR A 121 14.78 25.17 19.28
N SER A 122 14.52 26.48 19.13
CA SER A 122 13.38 27.02 18.35
C SER A 122 13.53 26.80 16.85
N GLU A 123 14.76 26.93 16.32
CA GLU A 123 15.07 26.68 14.91
C GLU A 123 15.03 25.19 14.60
N ILE A 124 15.44 24.33 15.54
CA ILE A 124 15.32 22.88 15.43
C ILE A 124 13.85 22.48 15.30
N ILE A 125 12.94 23.03 16.11
CA ILE A 125 11.51 22.75 16.03
C ILE A 125 10.92 23.18 14.69
N GLU A 126 11.30 24.36 14.17
CA GLU A 126 10.86 24.81 12.85
C GLU A 126 11.44 23.96 11.72
N GLN A 127 12.71 23.58 11.82
CA GLN A 127 13.35 22.67 10.85
C GLN A 127 12.70 21.29 10.87
N VAL A 128 12.39 20.74 12.06
CA VAL A 128 11.65 19.49 12.20
C VAL A 128 10.24 19.61 11.60
N LYS A 129 9.51 20.71 11.84
CA LYS A 129 8.20 20.96 11.21
C LYS A 129 8.31 21.10 9.69
N LYS A 130 9.32 21.80 9.17
CA LYS A 130 9.57 21.89 7.72
C LYS A 130 9.97 20.56 7.10
N LYS A 131 10.76 19.74 7.82
CA LYS A 131 11.21 18.42 7.36
C LYS A 131 10.10 17.36 7.47
N VAL A 132 9.23 17.44 8.48
CA VAL A 132 8.00 16.61 8.53
C VAL A 132 7.07 16.93 7.36
N LYS A 133 6.99 18.20 6.93
CA LYS A 133 6.33 18.57 5.65
C LYS A 133 7.09 18.04 4.42
N LYS A 134 8.42 18.05 4.42
CA LYS A 134 9.26 17.50 3.34
C LYS A 134 9.21 15.96 3.27
N ARG A 135 8.89 15.23 4.36
CA ARG A 135 8.58 13.78 4.33
C ARG A 135 7.46 13.43 3.35
N LYS A 136 6.56 14.35 3.07
CA LYS A 136 5.54 14.17 2.03
C LYS A 136 6.10 14.30 0.61
N ILE A 137 7.30 14.84 0.46
CA ILE A 137 7.93 15.21 -0.82
C ILE A 137 9.36 14.62 -0.93
N GLY A 138 9.84 13.87 0.07
CA GLY A 138 11.15 13.23 0.07
C GLY A 138 11.35 12.32 -1.16
N ALA A 139 12.59 12.15 -1.59
CA ALA A 139 12.92 11.23 -2.67
C ALA A 139 12.38 9.82 -2.34
N VAL A 140 11.96 9.11 -3.36
CA VAL A 140 11.61 7.69 -3.21
C VAL A 140 12.90 6.96 -2.93
N CYS A 141 12.99 6.23 -1.83
CA CYS A 141 14.14 5.39 -1.49
C CYS A 141 13.87 3.89 -1.71
N ARG A 142 12.60 3.52 -1.86
CA ARG A 142 12.22 2.15 -2.16
C ARG A 142 10.83 2.11 -2.80
N PHE A 143 10.73 1.44 -3.92
CA PHE A 143 9.48 1.16 -4.61
C PHE A 143 9.30 -0.36 -4.72
N VAL A 144 8.39 -0.91 -3.91
CA VAL A 144 8.05 -2.33 -3.94
C VAL A 144 6.84 -2.52 -4.85
N TYR A 145 6.93 -3.47 -5.76
CA TYR A 145 5.87 -3.76 -6.74
C TYR A 145 5.65 -5.28 -6.88
N ASP A 146 4.45 -5.67 -7.27
CA ASP A 146 4.13 -7.05 -7.62
C ASP A 146 4.96 -7.48 -8.83
N ARG A 147 5.79 -8.52 -8.69
CA ARG A 147 6.67 -9.01 -9.77
C ARG A 147 5.95 -9.49 -11.02
N ALA A 148 4.64 -9.77 -10.90
CA ALA A 148 3.81 -10.14 -12.05
C ALA A 148 3.41 -8.93 -12.91
N MET A 149 3.74 -7.70 -12.47
CA MET A 149 3.47 -6.49 -13.24
C MET A 149 4.28 -6.49 -14.55
N PRO A 150 3.64 -6.29 -15.72
CA PRO A 150 4.33 -6.19 -16.99
C PRO A 150 5.32 -5.02 -17.02
N GLN A 151 6.42 -5.18 -17.76
CA GLN A 151 7.51 -4.22 -17.78
C GLN A 151 7.07 -2.84 -18.28
N ASP A 152 6.19 -2.79 -19.29
CA ASP A 152 5.63 -1.55 -19.84
C ASP A 152 4.82 -0.77 -18.81
N PHE A 153 4.07 -1.48 -17.94
CA PHE A 153 3.34 -0.85 -16.84
C PHE A 153 4.29 -0.35 -15.77
N LEU A 154 5.29 -1.14 -15.39
CA LEU A 154 6.31 -0.73 -14.44
C LEU A 154 7.06 0.51 -14.93
N ASP A 155 7.50 0.52 -16.18
CA ASP A 155 8.20 1.65 -16.80
C ASP A 155 7.34 2.91 -16.78
N PHE A 156 6.04 2.79 -17.07
CA PHE A 156 5.11 3.92 -16.95
C PHE A 156 5.08 4.51 -15.54
N LEU A 157 5.01 3.66 -14.50
CA LEU A 157 5.00 4.12 -13.10
C LEU A 157 6.34 4.73 -12.69
N VAL A 158 7.45 4.12 -13.12
CA VAL A 158 8.81 4.63 -12.86
C VAL A 158 8.96 6.04 -13.42
N ASP A 159 8.56 6.26 -14.67
CA ASP A 159 8.60 7.58 -15.31
C ASP A 159 7.67 8.58 -14.60
N ALA A 160 6.42 8.17 -14.37
CA ALA A 160 5.41 9.04 -13.76
C ALA A 160 5.79 9.47 -12.33
N TYR A 161 6.37 8.59 -11.54
CA TYR A 161 6.78 8.87 -10.16
C TYR A 161 8.24 9.33 -10.04
N ARG A 162 9.00 9.38 -11.15
CA ARG A 162 10.42 9.72 -11.20
C ARG A 162 11.24 8.87 -10.24
N ILE A 163 11.01 7.55 -10.28
CA ILE A 163 11.68 6.58 -9.42
C ILE A 163 13.02 6.21 -10.04
N ASP A 164 14.09 6.20 -9.24
CA ASP A 164 15.36 5.62 -9.68
C ASP A 164 15.19 4.10 -9.79
N ARG A 165 15.64 3.51 -10.89
CA ARG A 165 15.55 2.05 -11.10
C ARG A 165 16.28 1.23 -10.04
N ARG A 166 17.27 1.82 -9.36
CA ARG A 166 17.99 1.21 -8.24
C ARG A 166 17.11 1.01 -7.00
N GLU A 167 16.01 1.77 -6.90
CA GLU A 167 15.07 1.71 -5.78
C GLU A 167 13.93 0.70 -6.01
N LEU A 168 13.93 0.03 -7.17
CA LEU A 168 12.92 -0.97 -7.52
C LEU A 168 13.16 -2.29 -6.77
N VAL A 169 12.15 -2.74 -6.06
CA VAL A 169 12.19 -4.01 -5.32
C VAL A 169 11.02 -4.89 -5.75
N PRO A 170 11.26 -6.00 -6.46
CA PRO A 170 10.19 -6.94 -6.80
C PRO A 170 9.68 -7.63 -5.53
N GLY A 171 8.36 -7.61 -5.36
CA GLY A 171 7.64 -8.30 -4.31
C GLY A 171 6.76 -9.41 -4.88
N ASP A 172 5.82 -9.89 -4.08
CA ASP A 172 4.79 -10.84 -4.49
C ASP A 172 3.43 -10.14 -4.65
N LYS A 173 2.40 -10.92 -5.02
CA LYS A 173 1.01 -10.45 -5.19
C LYS A 173 0.52 -9.64 -3.99
N HIS A 174 0.84 -10.09 -2.78
CA HIS A 174 0.52 -9.42 -1.53
C HIS A 174 1.79 -8.88 -0.89
N LEU A 175 1.86 -7.56 -0.80
CA LEU A 175 2.97 -6.86 -0.18
C LEU A 175 2.73 -6.68 1.33
N ASN A 176 3.77 -6.25 2.06
CA ASN A 176 3.70 -5.94 3.49
C ASN A 176 3.29 -7.14 4.36
N MET A 177 4.07 -8.22 4.32
CA MET A 177 3.79 -9.47 5.06
C MET A 177 3.79 -9.30 6.58
N GLU A 178 4.30 -8.18 7.09
CA GLU A 178 4.21 -7.83 8.52
C GLU A 178 2.77 -7.81 9.03
N ASP A 179 1.81 -7.47 8.18
CA ASP A 179 0.39 -7.42 8.53
C ASP A 179 -0.19 -8.80 8.88
N LEU A 180 0.49 -9.91 8.49
CA LEU A 180 0.08 -11.27 8.88
C LEU A 180 0.04 -11.47 10.41
N ARG A 181 0.72 -10.62 11.17
CA ARG A 181 0.60 -10.60 12.64
C ARG A 181 -0.81 -10.31 13.13
N HIS A 182 -1.62 -9.67 12.28
CA HIS A 182 -3.02 -9.33 12.55
C HIS A 182 -4.00 -10.27 11.86
N LEU A 183 -3.50 -11.44 11.37
CA LEU A 183 -4.36 -12.45 10.76
C LEU A 183 -5.38 -12.94 11.78
N PRO A 184 -6.69 -12.86 11.48
CA PRO A 184 -7.71 -13.39 12.38
C PRO A 184 -7.55 -14.88 12.57
N ASN A 185 -7.82 -15.36 13.79
CA ASN A 185 -7.93 -16.80 14.07
C ASN A 185 -9.42 -17.17 14.18
N PRO A 186 -10.07 -17.57 13.09
CA PRO A 186 -11.49 -17.90 13.10
C PRO A 186 -11.78 -19.24 13.78
N ASN A 187 -10.77 -20.08 13.94
CA ASN A 187 -10.88 -21.36 14.61
C ASN A 187 -10.25 -21.30 16.00
N GLN A 188 -11.08 -21.09 17.03
CA GLN A 188 -10.63 -20.98 18.42
C GLN A 188 -9.97 -22.26 18.97
N SER A 189 -10.10 -23.42 18.29
CA SER A 189 -9.39 -24.65 18.66
C SER A 189 -7.88 -24.59 18.34
N VAL A 190 -7.47 -23.73 17.40
CA VAL A 190 -6.07 -23.47 17.09
C VAL A 190 -5.49 -22.53 18.15
N ARG A 191 -4.66 -23.06 19.02
CA ARG A 191 -4.02 -22.27 20.07
C ARG A 191 -2.84 -21.48 19.51
N PRO A 192 -2.70 -20.19 19.85
CA PRO A 192 -1.50 -19.44 19.51
C PRO A 192 -0.28 -20.04 20.22
N ILE A 193 0.88 -19.96 19.58
CA ILE A 193 2.15 -20.33 20.21
C ILE A 193 2.34 -19.45 21.46
N LYS A 194 2.59 -20.08 22.61
CA LYS A 194 2.87 -19.33 23.84
C LYS A 194 4.13 -18.49 23.63
N LYS A 195 4.03 -17.19 23.91
CA LYS A 195 5.22 -16.33 23.91
C LYS A 195 6.20 -16.86 24.95
N PRO A 196 7.49 -16.99 24.61
CA PRO A 196 8.50 -17.34 25.60
C PRO A 196 8.51 -16.29 26.72
N GLN A 197 8.64 -16.74 27.94
CA GLN A 197 8.83 -15.84 29.09
C GLN A 197 10.21 -15.17 28.93
N PRO A 198 10.32 -13.85 29.14
CA PRO A 198 11.61 -13.19 29.15
C PRO A 198 12.50 -13.79 30.25
N MET A 199 13.74 -14.14 29.91
CA MET A 199 14.71 -14.57 30.90
C MET A 199 15.17 -13.36 31.72
N LYS A 200 15.14 -13.51 33.03
CA LYS A 200 15.82 -12.54 33.91
C LYS A 200 17.33 -12.73 33.78
N LEU A 201 18.00 -11.66 33.40
CA LEU A 201 19.46 -11.59 33.38
C LEU A 201 19.88 -10.78 34.62
N THR A 202 20.34 -11.44 35.67
CA THR A 202 20.77 -10.78 36.93
C THR A 202 21.78 -9.67 36.68
N CYS A 203 22.66 -9.83 35.71
CA CYS A 203 23.65 -8.79 35.37
C CYS A 203 23.06 -7.50 34.77
N LEU A 204 21.78 -7.50 34.38
CA LEU A 204 21.05 -6.32 33.92
C LEU A 204 20.14 -5.75 35.01
N ASP A 205 19.66 -6.60 35.94
CA ASP A 205 18.80 -6.19 37.04
C ASP A 205 19.57 -5.42 38.13
N GLU A 206 20.89 -5.57 38.20
CA GLU A 206 21.77 -4.90 39.16
C GLU A 206 22.31 -3.54 38.68
N ARG A 207 21.96 -3.10 37.47
CA ARG A 207 22.29 -1.76 36.98
C ARG A 207 21.22 -0.79 37.41
N GLU A 208 21.56 0.04 38.39
CA GLU A 208 20.79 1.26 38.70
C GLU A 208 20.71 2.12 37.44
N SER A 209 19.48 2.57 37.12
CA SER A 209 19.14 3.41 35.97
C SER A 209 19.59 4.86 36.20
#